data_58c0b714dadce45e71b29874bd801f56
#
_entry.id   58c0b714dadce45e71b29874bd801f56
#
_cell.length_a   1.000
_cell.length_b   1.000
_cell.length_c   1.000
_cell.angle_alpha   90.00
_cell.angle_beta   90.00
_cell.angle_gamma   90.00
#
_symmetry.space_group_name_H-M   'P 1'
#
loop_
_entity.id
_entity.type
_entity.pdbx_description
1 polymer ?
#
loop_
_entity_poly.entity_id
_entity_poly.type
_entity_poly.pdbx_seq_one_letter_code
_entity_poly.pdbx_strand_id
1 'polypeptide(L)'
;MKKYLCIATILSFLSLSLLCAGCGYGDCGENKHFSTKELSKNVYEEEYRCYCGGATTTDVIYVYITDSTTFRKYVGKYDELDLLYCESKSDTIVDVYQKKDVGMIKHVYQTKLLKSYNINDLKRENKFDEPCEKRWK
;
A
#
# COMPACT_ATOMS: atom_id res chain seq x y z
N MET A 1 47.78 -34.93 -1.79
CA MET A 1 46.71 -34.57 -2.74
C MET A 1 45.30 -34.62 -2.17
N LYS A 2 44.89 -35.59 -1.35
CA LYS A 2 43.52 -35.69 -0.79
C LYS A 2 43.11 -34.53 0.16
N LYS A 3 44.05 -33.88 0.87
CA LYS A 3 43.74 -32.76 1.78
C LYS A 3 43.38 -31.47 1.07
N TYR A 4 43.91 -31.20 -0.12
CA TYR A 4 43.61 -29.97 -0.86
C TYR A 4 42.26 -30.06 -1.60
N LEU A 5 41.81 -31.29 -1.94
CA LEU A 5 40.52 -31.50 -2.58
C LEU A 5 39.35 -31.18 -1.64
N CYS A 6 39.48 -31.52 -0.35
CA CYS A 6 38.48 -31.20 0.67
C CYS A 6 38.37 -29.67 0.95
N ILE A 7 39.50 -28.94 0.94
CA ILE A 7 39.51 -27.50 1.18
C ILE A 7 38.84 -26.77 -0.01
N ALA A 8 39.11 -27.19 -1.24
CA ALA A 8 38.49 -26.58 -2.43
C ALA A 8 36.98 -26.79 -2.48
N THR A 9 36.46 -27.94 -2.06
CA THR A 9 35.02 -28.20 -1.99
C THR A 9 34.34 -27.40 -0.90
N ILE A 10 34.97 -27.23 0.27
CA ILE A 10 34.41 -26.40 1.39
C ILE A 10 34.37 -24.94 0.99
N LEU A 11 35.39 -24.41 0.34
CA LEU A 11 35.39 -23.02 -0.16
C LEU A 11 34.34 -22.79 -1.24
N SER A 12 34.10 -23.78 -2.11
CA SER A 12 33.05 -23.69 -3.14
C SER A 12 31.65 -23.68 -2.53
N PHE A 13 31.39 -24.46 -1.47
CA PHE A 13 30.13 -24.46 -0.74
C PHE A 13 29.91 -23.16 0.05
N LEU A 14 30.98 -22.59 0.61
CA LEU A 14 30.90 -21.31 1.34
C LEU A 14 30.57 -20.14 0.38
N SER A 15 31.16 -20.12 -0.81
CA SER A 15 30.88 -19.08 -1.80
C SER A 15 29.44 -19.18 -2.36
N LEU A 16 28.91 -20.39 -2.50
CA LEU A 16 27.54 -20.60 -2.97
C LEU A 16 26.50 -20.18 -1.92
N SER A 17 26.79 -20.40 -0.63
CA SER A 17 25.92 -19.97 0.46
C SER A 17 25.93 -18.45 0.67
N LEU A 18 27.03 -17.75 0.36
CA LEU A 18 27.06 -16.28 0.37
C LEU A 18 26.26 -15.66 -0.79
N LEU A 19 26.18 -16.35 -1.93
CA LEU A 19 25.35 -15.87 -3.05
C LEU A 19 23.85 -16.02 -2.79
N CYS A 20 23.44 -16.98 -1.96
CA CYS A 20 22.04 -17.12 -1.54
C CYS A 20 21.65 -16.15 -0.41
N ALA A 21 22.60 -15.63 0.35
CA ALA A 21 22.33 -14.60 1.37
C ALA A 21 22.05 -13.21 0.75
N GLY A 22 22.32 -13.03 -0.54
CA GLY A 22 21.99 -11.82 -1.30
C GLY A 22 20.57 -11.78 -1.87
N CYS A 23 19.78 -12.87 -1.76
CA CYS A 23 18.32 -12.79 -1.90
C CYS A 23 17.74 -12.25 -0.60
N GLY A 24 18.22 -11.08 -0.17
CA GLY A 24 17.56 -10.30 0.86
C GLY A 24 16.11 -10.13 0.43
N TYR A 25 15.19 -10.49 1.27
CA TYR A 25 13.84 -9.96 1.24
C TYR A 25 14.01 -8.46 1.06
N GLY A 26 13.84 -7.98 -0.18
CA GLY A 26 13.98 -6.59 -0.49
C GLY A 26 13.10 -5.84 0.48
N ASP A 27 13.67 -4.86 1.15
CA ASP A 27 12.90 -3.94 1.97
C ASP A 27 11.66 -3.54 1.16
N CYS A 28 10.50 -3.99 1.61
CA CYS A 28 9.23 -3.50 1.11
C CYS A 28 9.10 -2.03 1.52
N GLY A 29 10.03 -1.17 1.12
CA GLY A 29 10.29 0.12 1.72
C GLY A 29 10.01 1.33 0.86
N GLU A 30 9.84 1.20 -0.42
CA GLU A 30 9.57 2.39 -1.24
C GLU A 30 8.08 2.75 -1.20
N ASN A 31 7.77 3.70 -0.34
CA ASN A 31 6.50 4.43 -0.34
C ASN A 31 6.56 5.44 -1.47
N LYS A 32 5.94 5.18 -2.59
CA LYS A 32 5.84 6.17 -3.65
C LYS A 32 4.48 6.85 -3.55
N HIS A 33 4.49 8.14 -3.26
CA HIS A 33 3.30 8.98 -3.42
C HIS A 33 2.79 8.86 -4.86
N PHE A 34 1.53 8.52 -5.03
CA PHE A 34 0.93 8.23 -6.34
C PHE A 34 0.06 9.38 -6.81
N SER A 35 -0.88 9.81 -5.98
CA SER A 35 -1.80 10.91 -6.30
C SER A 35 -2.27 11.65 -5.05
N THR A 36 -2.76 12.87 -5.24
CA THR A 36 -3.46 13.66 -4.26
C THR A 36 -4.69 14.28 -4.92
N LYS A 37 -5.86 14.13 -4.29
CA LYS A 37 -7.12 14.72 -4.71
C LYS A 37 -7.71 15.54 -3.57
N GLU A 38 -8.05 16.79 -3.82
CA GLU A 38 -8.78 17.59 -2.84
C GLU A 38 -10.23 17.11 -2.74
N LEU A 39 -10.69 16.82 -1.52
CA LEU A 39 -12.05 16.38 -1.21
C LEU A 39 -12.90 17.56 -0.73
N SER A 40 -12.36 18.36 0.17
CA SER A 40 -12.96 19.59 0.67
C SER A 40 -11.83 20.53 1.14
N LYS A 41 -12.17 21.72 1.62
CA LYS A 41 -11.17 22.71 2.05
C LYS A 41 -10.16 22.13 3.03
N ASN A 42 -8.90 22.01 2.58
CA ASN A 42 -7.77 21.46 3.34
C ASN A 42 -7.95 19.99 3.76
N VAL A 43 -8.77 19.21 3.05
CA VAL A 43 -8.90 17.76 3.26
C VAL A 43 -8.65 17.08 1.92
N TYR A 44 -7.76 16.09 1.93
CA TYR A 44 -7.25 15.44 0.73
C TYR A 44 -7.39 13.92 0.84
N GLU A 45 -7.62 13.28 -0.30
CA GLU A 45 -7.32 11.88 -0.52
C GLU A 45 -5.87 11.79 -1.00
N GLU A 46 -5.06 11.01 -0.30
CA GLU A 46 -3.68 10.69 -0.71
C GLU A 46 -3.57 9.21 -1.03
N GLU A 47 -2.95 8.90 -2.15
CA GLU A 47 -2.68 7.54 -2.58
C GLU A 47 -1.18 7.26 -2.58
N TYR A 48 -0.82 6.09 -2.06
CA TYR A 48 0.57 5.61 -2.02
C TYR A 48 0.67 4.24 -2.64
N ARG A 49 1.59 4.09 -3.57
CA ARG A 49 1.96 2.80 -4.13
C ARG A 49 2.99 2.14 -3.22
N CYS A 50 2.66 0.96 -2.72
CA CYS A 50 3.49 0.22 -1.79
C CYS A 50 4.06 -1.01 -2.48
N TYR A 51 5.32 -0.94 -2.87
CA TYR A 51 6.01 -2.05 -3.50
C TYR A 51 6.47 -3.09 -2.48
N CYS A 52 6.16 -4.35 -2.71
CA CYS A 52 6.64 -5.49 -1.93
C CYS A 52 7.50 -6.42 -2.76
N GLY A 53 8.47 -5.89 -3.47
CA GLY A 53 9.47 -6.59 -4.26
C GLY A 53 9.14 -8.01 -4.72
N GLY A 54 9.09 -8.23 -6.02
CA GLY A 54 8.86 -9.53 -6.64
C GLY A 54 8.24 -9.35 -8.03
N ALA A 55 8.71 -10.10 -9.01
CA ALA A 55 8.29 -9.98 -10.40
C ALA A 55 6.80 -10.35 -10.66
N THR A 56 6.07 -10.78 -9.64
CA THR A 56 4.69 -11.30 -9.75
C THR A 56 3.70 -10.57 -8.83
N THR A 57 4.10 -9.52 -8.12
CA THR A 57 3.19 -8.79 -7.23
C THR A 57 2.49 -7.68 -8.00
N THR A 58 1.17 -7.72 -8.01
CA THR A 58 0.32 -6.63 -8.48
C THR A 58 0.58 -5.38 -7.63
N ASP A 59 0.68 -4.22 -8.27
CA ASP A 59 0.80 -2.95 -7.55
C ASP A 59 -0.44 -2.72 -6.71
N VAL A 60 -0.25 -2.53 -5.43
CA VAL A 60 -1.34 -2.22 -4.49
C VAL A 60 -1.26 -0.75 -4.10
N ILE A 61 -2.37 -0.06 -4.27
CA ILE A 61 -2.52 1.35 -3.90
C ILE A 61 -3.18 1.44 -2.53
N TYR A 62 -2.56 2.16 -1.62
CA TYR A 62 -3.04 2.45 -0.28
C TYR A 62 -3.63 3.86 -0.23
N VAL A 63 -4.84 3.99 0.26
CA VAL A 63 -5.62 5.22 0.27
C VAL A 63 -5.73 5.78 1.68
N TYR A 64 -5.51 7.09 1.79
CA TYR A 64 -5.56 7.84 3.04
C TYR A 64 -6.41 9.08 2.90
N ILE A 65 -7.06 9.50 3.97
CA ILE A 65 -7.66 10.83 4.12
C ILE A 65 -6.75 11.63 5.06
N THR A 66 -6.40 12.86 4.68
CA THR A 66 -5.49 13.70 5.46
C THR A 66 -5.86 15.17 5.34
N ASP A 67 -5.46 15.97 6.34
CA ASP A 67 -5.40 17.43 6.21
C ASP A 67 -3.95 17.94 6.14
N SER A 68 -2.99 17.00 5.99
CA SER A 68 -1.54 17.23 5.90
C SER A 68 -0.89 17.77 7.18
N THR A 69 -1.65 18.13 8.20
CA THR A 69 -1.14 18.82 9.41
C THR A 69 -1.49 18.12 10.72
N THR A 70 -2.74 17.68 10.88
CA THR A 70 -3.22 17.12 12.16
C THR A 70 -3.51 15.63 12.09
N PHE A 71 -3.84 15.09 10.91
CA PHE A 71 -4.10 13.67 10.78
C PHE A 71 -3.78 13.12 9.39
N ARG A 72 -3.47 11.83 9.34
CA ARG A 72 -3.53 10.97 8.17
C ARG A 72 -4.18 9.65 8.56
N LYS A 73 -5.31 9.35 7.96
CA LYS A 73 -6.10 8.15 8.25
C LYS A 73 -6.06 7.18 7.10
N TYR A 74 -5.54 5.97 7.34
CA TYR A 74 -5.68 4.86 6.40
C TYR A 74 -7.15 4.46 6.28
N VAL A 75 -7.65 4.38 5.04
CA VAL A 75 -9.05 4.04 4.76
C VAL A 75 -9.21 2.73 3.99
N GLY A 76 -8.15 2.26 3.34
CA GLY A 76 -8.17 1.00 2.62
C GLY A 76 -7.10 0.93 1.53
N LYS A 77 -7.15 -0.16 0.78
CA LYS A 77 -6.26 -0.41 -0.36
C LYS A 77 -7.04 -1.02 -1.52
N TYR A 78 -6.53 -0.85 -2.71
CA TYR A 78 -7.08 -1.45 -3.92
C TYR A 78 -5.96 -1.90 -4.88
N ASP A 79 -6.32 -2.74 -5.84
CA ASP A 79 -5.48 -3.20 -6.94
C ASP A 79 -6.13 -2.85 -8.29
N GLU A 80 -5.63 -3.44 -9.37
CA GLU A 80 -6.12 -3.15 -10.73
C GLU A 80 -7.59 -3.50 -10.97
N LEU A 81 -8.18 -4.39 -10.17
CA LEU A 81 -9.54 -4.89 -10.37
C LEU A 81 -10.58 -4.13 -9.54
N ASP A 82 -10.16 -3.60 -8.40
CA ASP A 82 -11.03 -2.92 -7.45
C ASP A 82 -10.54 -1.49 -7.23
N LEU A 83 -11.36 -0.50 -7.49
CA LEU A 83 -11.04 0.89 -7.19
C LEU A 83 -11.64 1.27 -5.84
N LEU A 84 -10.82 1.86 -4.97
CA LEU A 84 -11.26 2.49 -3.74
C LEU A 84 -11.04 3.99 -3.85
N TYR A 85 -12.04 4.79 -3.50
CA TYR A 85 -11.97 6.24 -3.61
C TYR A 85 -12.82 6.93 -2.56
N CYS A 86 -12.50 8.20 -2.31
CA CYS A 86 -13.22 9.04 -1.36
C CYS A 86 -14.02 10.13 -2.06
N GLU A 87 -15.18 10.46 -1.50
CA GLU A 87 -15.99 11.59 -1.91
C GLU A 87 -16.42 12.43 -0.70
N SER A 88 -16.38 13.74 -0.84
CA SER A 88 -16.91 14.63 0.17
C SER A 88 -18.45 14.64 0.09
N LYS A 89 -19.10 14.23 1.18
CA LYS A 89 -20.54 14.34 1.32
C LYS A 89 -20.94 15.71 1.88
N SER A 90 -20.08 16.30 2.68
CA SER A 90 -20.21 17.64 3.24
C SER A 90 -18.81 18.13 3.67
N ASP A 91 -18.70 19.36 4.14
CA ASP A 91 -17.43 19.92 4.63
C ASP A 91 -16.79 19.10 5.78
N THR A 92 -17.59 18.28 6.45
CA THR A 92 -17.15 17.52 7.63
C THR A 92 -17.28 16.01 7.46
N ILE A 93 -17.89 15.51 6.39
CA ILE A 93 -18.10 14.08 6.15
C ILE A 93 -17.47 13.67 4.84
N VAL A 94 -16.62 12.65 4.90
CA VAL A 94 -16.04 11.98 3.75
C VAL A 94 -16.51 10.54 3.71
N ASP A 95 -17.10 10.15 2.60
CA ASP A 95 -17.54 8.80 2.31
C ASP A 95 -16.47 8.05 1.51
N VAL A 96 -16.21 6.81 1.87
CA VAL A 96 -15.28 5.91 1.20
C VAL A 96 -16.07 4.86 0.43
N TYR A 97 -15.82 4.76 -0.87
CA TYR A 97 -16.47 3.85 -1.78
C TYR A 97 -15.51 2.83 -2.36
N GLN A 98 -16.02 1.63 -2.58
CA GLN A 98 -15.37 0.62 -3.40
C GLN A 98 -16.15 0.46 -4.70
N LYS A 99 -15.46 0.50 -5.83
CA LYS A 99 -16.00 0.22 -7.16
C LYS A 99 -15.35 -1.06 -7.67
N LYS A 100 -16.13 -2.10 -7.82
CA LYS A 100 -15.70 -3.43 -8.21
C LYS A 100 -16.24 -3.79 -9.59
N ASP A 101 -15.38 -4.36 -10.45
CA ASP A 101 -15.84 -4.95 -11.70
C ASP A 101 -16.39 -6.35 -11.42
N VAL A 102 -17.68 -6.54 -11.67
CA VAL A 102 -18.40 -7.80 -11.47
C VAL A 102 -18.81 -8.47 -12.78
N GLY A 103 -18.38 -7.91 -13.93
CA GLY A 103 -18.72 -8.41 -15.26
C GLY A 103 -17.72 -9.42 -15.79
N MET A 104 -18.18 -10.59 -16.21
CA MET A 104 -17.32 -11.61 -16.86
C MET A 104 -17.04 -11.32 -18.35
N ILE A 105 -17.96 -10.68 -19.06
CA ILE A 105 -17.87 -10.47 -20.52
C ILE A 105 -17.88 -8.98 -20.87
N LYS A 106 -18.61 -8.18 -20.10
CA LYS A 106 -18.63 -6.72 -20.20
C LYS A 106 -18.32 -6.15 -18.83
N HIS A 107 -17.53 -5.06 -18.80
CA HIS A 107 -17.26 -4.35 -17.56
C HIS A 107 -18.56 -3.83 -16.94
N VAL A 108 -18.98 -4.46 -15.88
CA VAL A 108 -20.14 -4.05 -15.06
C VAL A 108 -19.61 -3.65 -13.70
N TYR A 109 -19.71 -2.37 -13.39
CA TYR A 109 -19.19 -1.85 -12.13
C TYR A 109 -20.29 -1.77 -11.08
N GLN A 110 -19.99 -2.31 -9.90
CA GLN A 110 -20.80 -2.16 -8.71
C GLN A 110 -20.08 -1.25 -7.72
N THR A 111 -20.77 -0.20 -7.28
CA THR A 111 -20.24 0.74 -6.28
C THR A 111 -20.91 0.47 -4.94
N LYS A 112 -20.09 0.38 -3.88
CA LYS A 112 -20.53 0.14 -2.52
C LYS A 112 -19.91 1.18 -1.59
N LEU A 113 -20.73 1.83 -0.76
CA LEU A 113 -20.25 2.62 0.37
C LEU A 113 -19.66 1.67 1.42
N LEU A 114 -18.39 1.88 1.76
CA LEU A 114 -17.71 1.10 2.78
C LEU A 114 -17.83 1.74 4.17
N LYS A 115 -17.57 3.05 4.24
CA LYS A 115 -17.55 3.77 5.51
C LYS A 115 -17.63 5.27 5.30
N SER A 116 -18.20 5.96 6.27
CA SER A 116 -18.17 7.43 6.37
C SER A 116 -17.26 7.85 7.52
N TYR A 117 -16.49 8.91 7.31
CA TYR A 117 -15.57 9.48 8.29
C TYR A 117 -15.98 10.91 8.60
N ASN A 118 -16.02 11.25 9.89
CA ASN A 118 -16.18 12.62 10.34
C ASN A 118 -14.80 13.27 10.49
N ILE A 119 -14.53 14.31 9.72
CA ILE A 119 -13.23 14.99 9.70
C ILE A 119 -12.88 15.64 11.05
N ASN A 120 -13.88 16.15 11.77
CA ASN A 120 -13.64 16.73 13.09
C ASN A 120 -13.20 15.68 14.12
N ASP A 121 -13.71 14.45 14.01
CA ASP A 121 -13.29 13.35 14.87
C ASP A 121 -11.86 12.92 14.54
N LEU A 122 -11.50 12.83 13.25
CA LEU A 122 -10.13 12.51 12.83
C LEU A 122 -9.12 13.58 13.29
N LYS A 123 -9.47 14.86 13.20
CA LYS A 123 -8.66 15.96 13.74
C LYS A 123 -8.47 15.86 15.25
N ARG A 124 -9.51 15.46 15.98
CA ARG A 124 -9.45 15.26 17.43
C ARG A 124 -8.59 14.07 17.82
N GLU A 125 -8.63 12.97 17.05
CA GLU A 125 -7.73 11.82 17.23
C GLU A 125 -6.26 12.21 17.09
N ASN A 126 -5.94 13.20 16.27
CA ASN A 126 -4.61 13.74 16.00
C ASN A 126 -3.58 12.63 15.72
N LYS A 127 -3.94 11.73 14.80
CA LYS A 127 -3.16 10.53 14.50
C LYS A 127 -2.71 10.49 13.05
N PHE A 128 -1.42 10.22 12.84
CA PHE A 128 -0.84 9.96 11.53
C PHE A 128 -0.57 8.46 11.34
N ASP A 129 -1.31 7.85 10.42
CA ASP A 129 -0.97 6.52 9.93
C ASP A 129 0.17 6.66 8.89
N GLU A 130 1.26 5.93 9.09
CA GLU A 130 2.39 5.95 8.16
C GLU A 130 2.03 5.29 6.83
N PRO A 131 2.47 5.86 5.69
CA PRO A 131 2.26 5.24 4.39
C PRO A 131 2.76 3.80 4.36
N CYS A 132 1.93 2.90 3.83
CA CYS A 132 2.26 1.48 3.67
C CYS A 132 2.50 0.66 4.96
N GLU A 133 2.34 1.22 6.14
CA GLU A 133 2.50 0.50 7.43
C GLU A 133 1.55 -0.70 7.57
N LYS A 134 0.36 -0.62 6.96
CA LYS A 134 -0.70 -1.65 7.08
C LYS A 134 -0.53 -2.86 6.16
N ARG A 135 0.60 -3.03 5.51
CA ARG A 135 0.85 -4.13 4.56
C ARG A 135 0.73 -5.52 5.17
N TRP A 136 1.09 -5.65 6.42
CA TRP A 136 1.27 -6.94 7.09
C TRP A 136 0.17 -7.30 8.10
N LYS A 137 -0.95 -6.58 8.09
CA LYS A 137 -2.08 -6.84 9.00
C LYS A 137 -3.29 -7.38 8.26
#